data_2bce254d69fbbc90257f6ac49f704105
#
_entry.id   2bce254d69fbbc90257f6ac49f704105
#
_cell.length_a   1.000
_cell.length_b   1.000
_cell.length_c   1.000
_cell.angle_alpha   90.00
_cell.angle_beta   90.00
_cell.angle_gamma   90.00
#
_symmetry.space_group_name_H-M   'P 1'
#
loop_
_entity.id
_entity.type
_entity.pdbx_description
1 polymer ?
#
loop_
_entity_poly.entity_id
_entity_poly.type
_entity_poly.pdbx_seq_one_letter_code
_entity_poly.pdbx_strand_id
1 'polypeptide(L)'
;VCSYVDDIYELAQALAKQDDITVIREKDYIKKPKENGYRSYHMIVSVPVFFSDQTKDMAVEVQIRTIAMDFWASLEHQLKYKKDIPNQQSIVDQLSRCAQQIASLDRQMYQVRRQIEMSEDLPTEEEILFEKLRRIDIATNE
;
A
#
# COMPACT_ATOMS: atom_id res chain seq x y z
N VAL A 1 1.28 -7.79 -2.11
CA VAL A 1 2.30 -6.76 -1.78
C VAL A 1 2.22 -5.65 -2.80
N CYS A 2 2.17 -4.40 -2.35
CA CYS A 2 2.05 -3.18 -3.15
C CYS A 2 3.33 -2.35 -3.07
N SER A 3 3.52 -1.46 -4.05
CA SER A 3 4.68 -0.56 -4.07
C SER A 3 4.51 0.60 -3.08
N TYR A 4 3.30 1.15 -2.97
CA TYR A 4 3.01 2.34 -2.16
C TYR A 4 1.84 2.13 -1.22
N VAL A 5 1.73 2.98 -0.19
CA VAL A 5 0.67 2.86 0.82
C VAL A 5 -0.71 3.08 0.22
N ASP A 6 -0.86 4.01 -0.72
CA ASP A 6 -2.15 4.32 -1.34
C ASP A 6 -2.66 3.13 -2.17
N ASP A 7 -1.76 2.44 -2.88
CA ASP A 7 -2.11 1.23 -3.65
C ASP A 7 -2.79 0.17 -2.76
N ILE A 8 -2.43 0.12 -1.46
CA ILE A 8 -3.06 -0.81 -0.49
C ILE A 8 -4.55 -0.50 -0.36
N TYR A 9 -4.90 0.77 -0.18
CA TYR A 9 -6.29 1.19 -0.01
C TYR A 9 -7.10 1.06 -1.30
N GLU A 10 -6.49 1.39 -2.44
CA GLU A 10 -7.12 1.22 -3.75
C GLU A 10 -7.42 -0.26 -4.02
N LEU A 11 -6.46 -1.15 -3.77
CA LEU A 11 -6.63 -2.58 -3.93
C LEU A 11 -7.69 -3.15 -2.97
N ALA A 12 -7.68 -2.73 -1.70
CA ALA A 12 -8.67 -3.13 -0.72
C ALA A 12 -10.10 -2.73 -1.15
N GLN A 13 -10.26 -1.50 -1.65
CA GLN A 13 -11.54 -1.03 -2.17
C GLN A 13 -11.98 -1.76 -3.44
N ALA A 14 -11.03 -2.03 -4.36
CA ALA A 14 -11.33 -2.78 -5.57
C ALA A 14 -11.77 -4.21 -5.25
N LEU A 15 -11.10 -4.86 -4.30
CA LEU A 15 -11.48 -6.20 -3.82
C LEU A 15 -12.86 -6.20 -3.19
N ALA A 16 -13.16 -5.22 -2.33
CA ALA A 16 -14.45 -5.11 -1.65
C ALA A 16 -15.65 -4.83 -2.60
N LYS A 17 -15.37 -4.34 -3.80
CA LYS A 17 -16.39 -4.06 -4.83
C LYS A 17 -16.69 -5.25 -5.76
N GLN A 18 -15.97 -6.36 -5.63
CA GLN A 18 -16.23 -7.55 -6.43
C GLN A 18 -17.57 -8.18 -6.03
N ASP A 19 -18.39 -8.59 -7.01
CA ASP A 19 -19.73 -9.11 -6.78
C ASP A 19 -19.74 -10.45 -6.04
N ASP A 20 -18.66 -11.21 -6.14
CA ASP A 20 -18.48 -12.53 -5.52
C ASP A 20 -17.73 -12.46 -4.18
N ILE A 21 -17.41 -11.27 -3.69
CA ILE A 21 -16.69 -11.07 -2.43
C ILE A 21 -17.55 -10.31 -1.43
N THR A 22 -17.68 -10.88 -0.24
CA THR A 22 -18.33 -10.21 0.89
C THR A 22 -17.33 -9.89 1.97
N VAL A 23 -17.15 -8.62 2.31
CA VAL A 23 -16.26 -8.19 3.40
C VAL A 23 -16.90 -8.51 4.74
N ILE A 24 -16.24 -9.35 5.55
CA ILE A 24 -16.70 -9.73 6.90
C ILE A 24 -16.11 -8.76 7.94
N ARG A 25 -14.83 -8.44 7.83
CA ARG A 25 -14.10 -7.58 8.79
C ARG A 25 -12.85 -6.97 8.18
N GLU A 26 -12.54 -5.76 8.61
CA GLU A 26 -11.31 -5.04 8.26
C GLU A 26 -10.55 -4.60 9.51
N LYS A 27 -9.21 -4.59 9.42
CA LYS A 27 -8.31 -4.04 10.44
C LYS A 27 -7.18 -3.28 9.77
N ASP A 28 -7.09 -2.00 10.06
CA ASP A 28 -6.05 -1.10 9.53
C ASP A 28 -4.93 -0.92 10.54
N TYR A 29 -3.92 -1.79 10.45
CA TYR A 29 -2.68 -1.67 11.23
C TYR A 29 -1.66 -0.70 10.60
N ILE A 30 -2.00 -0.06 9.48
CA ILE A 30 -1.20 1.02 8.92
C ILE A 30 -1.47 2.31 9.69
N LYS A 31 -2.75 2.62 9.93
CA LYS A 31 -3.18 3.77 10.75
C LYS A 31 -2.98 3.56 12.24
N LYS A 32 -3.16 2.32 12.72
CA LYS A 32 -2.98 1.92 14.12
C LYS A 32 -2.02 0.72 14.21
N PRO A 33 -0.70 0.94 14.13
CA PRO A 33 0.29 -0.12 14.22
C PRO A 33 0.18 -0.89 15.55
N LYS A 34 0.60 -2.15 15.55
CA LYS A 34 0.76 -2.91 16.81
C LYS A 34 1.94 -2.36 17.63
N GLU A 35 1.99 -2.68 18.90
CA GLU A 35 3.05 -2.22 19.83
C GLU A 35 4.46 -2.54 19.33
N ASN A 36 4.66 -3.70 18.69
CA ASN A 36 5.94 -4.09 18.11
C ASN A 36 6.28 -3.38 16.77
N GLY A 37 5.38 -2.50 16.28
CA GLY A 37 5.57 -1.79 15.02
C GLY A 37 4.98 -2.48 13.79
N TYR A 38 4.33 -3.64 13.93
CA TYR A 38 3.70 -4.35 12.81
C TYR A 38 2.67 -3.49 12.11
N ARG A 39 2.75 -3.41 10.78
CA ARG A 39 1.86 -2.66 9.89
C ARG A 39 1.39 -3.54 8.73
N SER A 40 0.10 -3.53 8.48
CA SER A 40 -0.56 -4.21 7.37
C SER A 40 -2.03 -3.79 7.31
N TYR A 41 -2.66 -3.89 6.16
CA TYR A 41 -4.11 -3.83 6.05
C TYR A 41 -4.65 -5.26 5.98
N HIS A 42 -5.59 -5.60 6.85
CA HIS A 42 -6.18 -6.93 6.91
C HIS A 42 -7.66 -6.87 6.55
N MET A 43 -8.09 -7.76 5.67
CA MET A 43 -9.48 -8.01 5.35
C MET A 43 -9.81 -9.48 5.59
N ILE A 44 -10.90 -9.75 6.26
CA ILE A 44 -11.53 -11.07 6.24
C ILE A 44 -12.69 -10.98 5.28
N VAL A 45 -12.64 -11.77 4.22
CA VAL A 45 -13.65 -11.80 3.16
C VAL A 45 -14.24 -13.20 3.04
N SER A 46 -15.51 -13.28 2.65
CA SER A 46 -16.15 -14.52 2.22
C SER A 46 -16.09 -14.60 0.72
N VAL A 47 -15.62 -15.72 0.20
CA VAL A 47 -15.56 -16.00 -1.23
C VAL A 47 -16.25 -17.34 -1.55
N PRO A 48 -17.01 -17.45 -2.64
CA PRO A 48 -17.59 -18.71 -3.06
C PRO A 48 -16.50 -19.64 -3.60
N VAL A 49 -16.45 -20.86 -3.09
CA VAL A 49 -15.59 -21.93 -3.59
C VAL A 49 -16.47 -22.99 -4.24
N PHE A 50 -16.16 -23.29 -5.49
CA PHE A 50 -16.93 -24.24 -6.31
C PHE A 50 -16.31 -25.64 -6.21
N PHE A 51 -17.07 -26.57 -5.65
CA PHE A 51 -16.75 -27.98 -5.63
C PHE A 51 -17.53 -28.70 -6.74
N SER A 52 -17.24 -29.95 -6.98
CA SER A 52 -17.92 -30.74 -8.02
C SER A 52 -19.42 -30.94 -7.78
N ASP A 53 -19.85 -30.90 -6.53
CA ASP A 53 -21.21 -31.21 -6.08
C ASP A 53 -21.90 -30.03 -5.34
N GLN A 54 -21.16 -29.01 -4.98
CA GLN A 54 -21.70 -27.87 -4.21
C GLN A 54 -20.86 -26.60 -4.37
N THR A 55 -21.46 -25.46 -4.06
CA THR A 55 -20.77 -24.18 -3.84
C THR A 55 -20.79 -23.86 -2.35
N LYS A 56 -19.66 -23.46 -1.79
CA LYS A 56 -19.55 -23.13 -0.37
C LYS A 56 -18.79 -21.82 -0.18
N ASP A 57 -19.37 -20.92 0.63
CA ASP A 57 -18.69 -19.70 1.02
C ASP A 57 -17.59 -19.99 2.04
N MET A 58 -16.41 -19.52 1.76
CA MET A 58 -15.22 -19.70 2.59
C MET A 58 -14.66 -18.37 3.06
N ALA A 59 -14.37 -18.27 4.37
CA ALA A 59 -13.68 -17.12 4.92
C ALA A 59 -12.19 -17.17 4.57
N VAL A 60 -11.67 -16.07 4.03
CA VAL A 60 -10.27 -15.89 3.64
C VAL A 60 -9.73 -14.63 4.29
N GLU A 61 -8.53 -14.71 4.89
CA GLU A 61 -7.81 -13.53 5.34
C GLU A 61 -6.88 -13.02 4.23
N VAL A 62 -7.09 -11.77 3.82
CA VAL A 62 -6.25 -11.04 2.87
C VAL A 62 -5.42 -10.04 3.65
N GLN A 63 -4.10 -10.12 3.54
CA GLN A 63 -3.16 -9.17 4.13
C GLN A 63 -2.49 -8.37 3.03
N ILE A 64 -2.64 -7.05 3.06
CA ILE A 64 -2.11 -6.14 2.05
C ILE A 64 -1.06 -5.26 2.70
N ARG A 65 0.14 -5.18 2.09
CA ARG A 65 1.32 -4.49 2.62
C ARG A 65 2.08 -3.78 1.52
N THR A 66 2.90 -2.80 1.87
CA THR A 66 3.99 -2.36 1.00
C THR A 66 5.13 -3.38 1.02
N ILE A 67 6.05 -3.27 0.05
CA ILE A 67 7.30 -4.05 0.00
C ILE A 67 8.08 -3.89 1.31
N ALA A 68 8.17 -2.66 1.84
CA ALA A 68 8.89 -2.36 3.05
C ALA A 68 8.21 -2.94 4.31
N MET A 69 6.87 -2.91 4.37
CA MET A 69 6.11 -3.56 5.45
C MET A 69 6.28 -5.08 5.43
N ASP A 70 6.29 -5.68 4.24
CA ASP A 70 6.46 -7.13 4.08
C ASP A 70 7.88 -7.58 4.45
N PHE A 71 8.89 -6.81 4.08
CA PHE A 71 10.28 -7.01 4.52
C PHE A 71 10.38 -7.08 6.05
N TRP A 72 9.83 -6.08 6.76
CA TRP A 72 9.84 -6.05 8.21
C TRP A 72 9.07 -7.24 8.82
N ALA A 73 7.86 -7.52 8.34
CA ALA A 73 7.00 -8.59 8.85
C ALA A 73 7.63 -9.97 8.68
N SER A 74 8.29 -10.21 7.57
CA SER A 74 8.98 -11.47 7.26
C SER A 74 10.16 -11.71 8.22
N LEU A 75 10.97 -10.68 8.48
CA LEU A 75 12.09 -10.78 9.40
C LEU A 75 11.63 -10.93 10.86
N GLU A 76 10.63 -10.18 11.30
CA GLU A 76 10.07 -10.29 12.65
C GLU A 76 9.54 -11.69 12.91
N HIS A 77 8.84 -12.27 11.94
CA HIS A 77 8.34 -13.63 12.03
C HIS A 77 9.48 -14.66 12.21
N GLN A 78 10.57 -14.55 11.44
CA GLN A 78 11.74 -15.41 11.56
C GLN A 78 12.40 -15.31 12.94
N LEU A 79 12.49 -14.11 13.51
CA LEU A 79 13.08 -13.87 14.82
C LEU A 79 12.24 -14.44 15.95
N LYS A 80 10.92 -14.36 15.87
CA LYS A 80 10.00 -14.97 16.85
C LYS A 80 10.10 -16.49 16.95
N TYR A 81 10.52 -17.16 15.90
CA TYR A 81 10.65 -18.62 15.90
C TYR A 81 11.83 -19.13 16.75
N LYS A 82 12.80 -18.28 17.10
CA LYS A 82 13.91 -18.60 18.00
C LYS A 82 13.48 -18.38 19.44
N LYS A 83 13.03 -19.45 20.09
CA LYS A 83 12.37 -19.41 21.42
C LYS A 83 13.22 -18.99 22.62
N ASP A 84 14.55 -18.94 22.53
CA ASP A 84 15.46 -18.70 23.66
C ASP A 84 16.42 -17.52 23.40
N ILE A 85 15.85 -16.33 23.16
CA ILE A 85 16.67 -15.14 22.97
C ILE A 85 16.73 -14.37 24.31
N PRO A 86 17.91 -14.19 24.92
CA PRO A 86 18.05 -13.27 26.05
C PRO A 86 17.76 -11.83 25.60
N ASN A 87 17.14 -11.03 26.47
CA ASN A 87 16.77 -9.63 26.19
C ASN A 87 15.68 -9.42 25.14
N GLN A 88 14.60 -10.18 25.19
CA GLN A 88 13.46 -10.04 24.28
C GLN A 88 12.94 -8.60 24.15
N GLN A 89 12.88 -7.84 25.24
CA GLN A 89 12.39 -6.45 25.23
C GLN A 89 13.27 -5.55 24.37
N SER A 90 14.60 -5.65 24.49
CA SER A 90 15.53 -4.88 23.66
C SER A 90 15.36 -5.16 22.16
N ILE A 91 15.05 -6.40 21.80
CA ILE A 91 14.80 -6.80 20.42
C ILE A 91 13.47 -6.20 19.90
N VAL A 92 12.43 -6.27 20.72
CA VAL A 92 11.13 -5.65 20.38
C VAL A 92 11.28 -4.15 20.18
N ASP A 93 12.06 -3.46 21.04
CA ASP A 93 12.31 -2.03 20.92
C ASP A 93 13.12 -1.70 19.64
N GLN A 94 14.07 -2.55 19.27
CA GLN A 94 14.83 -2.39 18.02
C GLN A 94 13.93 -2.62 16.79
N LEU A 95 13.10 -3.65 16.79
CA LEU A 95 12.13 -3.92 15.74
C LEU A 95 11.13 -2.78 15.58
N SER A 96 10.64 -2.23 16.69
CA SER A 96 9.76 -1.06 16.67
C SER A 96 10.42 0.16 16.05
N ARG A 97 11.70 0.43 16.36
CA ARG A 97 12.46 1.51 15.71
C ARG A 97 12.66 1.28 14.22
N CYS A 98 12.98 0.07 13.81
CA CYS A 98 13.06 -0.29 12.39
C CYS A 98 11.72 -0.08 11.69
N ALA A 99 10.60 -0.46 12.30
CA ALA A 99 9.27 -0.24 11.74
C ALA A 99 8.94 1.25 11.54
N GLN A 100 9.38 2.12 12.46
CA GLN A 100 9.23 3.58 12.33
C GLN A 100 10.07 4.15 11.16
N GLN A 101 11.30 3.66 10.99
CA GLN A 101 12.16 4.04 9.86
C GLN A 101 11.55 3.60 8.53
N ILE A 102 11.04 2.39 8.45
CA ILE A 102 10.33 1.85 7.28
C ILE A 102 9.09 2.69 6.97
N ALA A 103 8.31 3.07 7.98
CA ALA A 103 7.15 3.93 7.80
C ALA A 103 7.52 5.32 7.26
N SER A 104 8.68 5.85 7.66
CA SER A 104 9.22 7.10 7.12
C SER A 104 9.66 6.94 5.68
N LEU A 105 10.33 5.83 5.36
CA LEU A 105 10.78 5.52 4.00
C LEU A 105 9.60 5.35 3.04
N ASP A 106 8.55 4.63 3.44
CA ASP A 106 7.32 4.49 2.64
C ASP A 106 6.71 5.86 2.28
N ARG A 107 6.66 6.79 3.26
CA ARG A 107 6.16 8.16 3.00
C ARG A 107 7.06 8.93 2.04
N GLN A 108 8.38 8.82 2.18
CA GLN A 108 9.33 9.49 1.28
C GLN A 108 9.22 8.96 -0.14
N MET A 109 9.13 7.64 -0.32
CA MET A 109 8.96 7.02 -1.64
C MET A 109 7.64 7.43 -2.30
N TYR A 110 6.56 7.53 -1.53
CA TYR A 110 5.30 8.07 -2.02
C TYR A 110 5.43 9.54 -2.46
N GLN A 111 6.14 10.37 -1.70
CA GLN A 111 6.38 11.77 -2.09
C GLN A 111 7.18 11.89 -3.39
N VAL A 112 8.20 11.04 -3.57
CA VAL A 112 8.97 10.97 -4.83
C VAL A 112 8.06 10.62 -6.01
N ARG A 113 7.22 9.59 -5.87
CA ARG A 113 6.22 9.24 -6.89
C ARG A 113 5.34 10.44 -7.26
N ARG A 114 4.79 11.12 -6.26
CA ARG A 114 3.93 12.29 -6.48
C ARG A 114 4.64 13.42 -7.22
N GLN A 115 5.91 13.66 -6.90
CA GLN A 115 6.71 14.67 -7.60
C GLN A 115 6.93 14.31 -9.08
N ILE A 116 7.16 13.03 -9.38
CA ILE A 116 7.32 12.55 -10.76
C ILE A 116 6.01 12.72 -11.53
N GLU A 117 4.89 12.24 -10.97
CA GLU A 117 3.56 12.36 -11.59
C GLU A 117 3.21 13.83 -11.87
N MET A 118 3.45 14.73 -10.91
CA MET A 118 3.22 16.17 -11.11
C MET A 118 4.15 16.79 -12.17
N SER A 119 5.34 16.23 -12.38
CA SER A 119 6.28 16.70 -13.41
C SER A 119 5.87 16.22 -14.80
N GLU A 120 5.27 15.04 -14.91
CA GLU A 120 4.72 14.50 -16.16
C GLU A 120 3.45 15.25 -16.62
N ASP A 121 2.67 15.77 -15.66
CA ASP A 121 1.48 16.59 -15.93
C ASP A 121 1.80 18.05 -16.31
N LEU A 122 3.07 18.48 -16.19
CA LEU A 122 3.48 19.81 -16.62
C LEU A 122 3.66 19.84 -18.14
N PRO A 123 3.07 20.86 -18.84
CA PRO A 123 3.23 20.99 -20.28
C PRO A 123 4.71 21.15 -20.63
N THR A 124 5.15 20.44 -21.64
CA THR A 124 6.53 20.52 -22.15
C THR A 124 6.81 21.93 -22.69
N GLU A 125 8.09 22.29 -22.79
CA GLU A 125 8.49 23.59 -23.37
C GLU A 125 7.94 23.75 -24.80
N GLU A 126 7.84 22.65 -25.56
CA GLU A 126 7.26 22.65 -26.90
C GLU A 126 5.75 22.93 -26.90
N GLU A 127 5.00 22.35 -25.97
CA GLU A 127 3.57 22.60 -25.79
C GLU A 127 3.31 24.05 -25.35
N ILE A 128 4.11 24.57 -24.44
CA ILE A 128 4.03 25.99 -24.01
C ILE A 128 4.33 26.92 -25.17
N LEU A 129 5.34 26.60 -25.98
CA LEU A 129 5.70 27.38 -27.16
C LEU A 129 4.58 27.34 -28.22
N PHE A 130 4.02 26.17 -28.47
CA PHE A 130 2.92 25.97 -29.41
C PHE A 130 1.67 26.77 -29.00
N GLU A 131 1.32 26.74 -27.72
CA GLU A 131 0.20 27.52 -27.16
C GLU A 131 0.43 29.04 -27.31
N LYS A 132 1.67 29.50 -27.08
CA LYS A 132 2.04 30.91 -27.30
C LYS A 132 1.94 31.33 -28.76
N LEU A 133 2.42 30.52 -29.70
CA LEU A 133 2.34 30.80 -31.13
C LEU A 133 0.88 30.84 -31.61
N ARG A 134 0.05 29.92 -31.16
CA ARG A 134 -1.37 29.90 -31.47
C ARG A 134 -2.11 31.15 -31.02
N ARG A 135 -1.74 31.75 -29.87
CA ARG A 135 -2.32 33.00 -29.39
C ARG A 135 -1.90 34.20 -30.20
N ILE A 136 -0.69 34.19 -30.78
CA ILE A 136 -0.20 35.26 -31.66
C ILE A 136 -0.95 35.24 -33.00
N ASP A 137 -1.17 34.05 -33.58
CA ASP A 137 -1.90 33.92 -34.87
C ASP A 137 -3.36 34.40 -34.74
N ILE A 138 -3.99 34.21 -33.60
CA ILE A 138 -5.36 34.72 -33.39
C ILE A 138 -5.38 36.24 -33.27
N ALA A 139 -4.37 36.85 -32.65
CA ALA A 139 -4.27 38.28 -32.42
C ALA A 139 -3.89 39.07 -33.73
N THR A 140 -3.34 38.41 -34.73
CA THR A 140 -2.95 39.00 -36.02
C THR A 140 -4.03 38.92 -37.12
N ASN A 141 -5.11 38.17 -36.85
CA ASN A 141 -6.23 37.99 -37.79
C ASN A 141 -7.51 38.78 -37.43
N GLU A 142 -7.44 39.71 -36.49
CA GLU A 142 -8.43 40.73 -36.18
C GLU A 142 -7.94 42.10 -36.72
#